data_75b09f81581506844e4b573b320bf2ba
#
_entry.id   75b09f81581506844e4b573b320bf2ba
#
_cell.length_a   1.000
_cell.length_b   1.000
_cell.length_c   1.000
_cell.angle_alpha   90.00
_cell.angle_beta   90.00
_cell.angle_gamma   90.00
#
_symmetry.space_group_name_H-M   'P 1'
#
loop_
_entity.id
_entity.type
_entity.pdbx_description
1 polymer ?
#
loop_
_entity_poly.entity_id
_entity_poly.type
_entity_poly.pdbx_seq_one_letter_code
_entity_poly.pdbx_strand_id
1 'polypeptide(L)'
;MSEQKYDFVNAHINNISFPKTIEQLEDFIYEHGCYNVEDILNEAANGYTIWTVPRSSVVGDVVLYFHAKTAIQWIRKLETATNNLNHKLHDKDLLLEWLQRARKLYSLYGGKIFAIGRVSSRPEREDEVGFEHHWSGRIYADVKDLYLLEKPIDISEFNSFILVSRQSSITPLPSKEFEELKSLIKVKNPNVPIWFLESKIGDNKLSKVNHNNFLEITNFYRKRFPLEINFRSYYVDYFLKTLSGKNVYRECRCHTQKTPLARVDNVFEFAGKKILLEVKLNIALEKDLISQLKQYICAEYICLSDEPNNNITDFEKEFMFVIDVYSVYKYDAKKQKLTKIFDLDEIKSKTDIITKMQRYS
;
A
#
# COMPACT_ATOMS: atom_id res chain seq x y z
N MET A 1 -13.11 -5.57 -25.41
CA MET A 1 -13.05 -4.68 -24.23
C MET A 1 -12.02 -3.62 -24.55
N SER A 2 -12.42 -2.35 -24.68
CA SER A 2 -11.49 -1.24 -24.94
C SER A 2 -10.59 -1.06 -23.71
N GLU A 3 -9.27 -1.17 -23.89
CA GLU A 3 -8.30 -0.77 -22.88
C GLU A 3 -8.59 0.68 -22.48
N GLN A 4 -9.01 0.88 -21.24
CA GLN A 4 -9.17 2.21 -20.69
C GLN A 4 -7.76 2.81 -20.57
N LYS A 5 -7.38 3.65 -21.53
CA LYS A 5 -6.13 4.39 -21.49
C LYS A 5 -6.23 5.40 -20.36
N TYR A 6 -5.53 5.14 -19.27
CA TYR A 6 -5.36 6.15 -18.24
C TYR A 6 -4.35 7.19 -18.74
N ASP A 7 -4.74 8.45 -18.80
CA ASP A 7 -3.85 9.54 -19.22
C ASP A 7 -2.65 9.75 -18.26
N PHE A 8 -2.76 9.24 -17.03
CA PHE A 8 -1.73 9.34 -16.01
C PHE A 8 -1.64 8.03 -15.21
N VAL A 9 -0.43 7.72 -14.78
CA VAL A 9 -0.11 6.55 -13.97
C VAL A 9 0.53 6.97 -12.65
N ASN A 10 0.64 6.06 -11.68
CA ASN A 10 1.50 6.27 -10.52
C ASN A 10 2.87 5.66 -10.77
N ALA A 11 3.86 6.07 -9.98
CA ALA A 11 5.13 5.39 -9.94
C ALA A 11 5.54 5.11 -8.49
N HIS A 12 6.25 4.03 -8.30
CA HIS A 12 6.81 3.70 -7.00
C HIS A 12 8.14 2.95 -7.12
N ILE A 13 8.97 3.12 -6.09
CA ILE A 13 10.20 2.34 -5.95
C ILE A 13 9.90 1.16 -5.04
N ASN A 14 10.16 -0.05 -5.54
CA ASN A 14 10.18 -1.28 -4.75
C ASN A 14 11.58 -1.49 -4.17
N ASN A 15 11.64 -1.44 -2.84
CA ASN A 15 12.87 -1.60 -2.09
C ASN A 15 13.08 -3.08 -1.75
N ILE A 16 13.96 -3.75 -2.48
CA ILE A 16 14.28 -5.16 -2.30
C ILE A 16 15.25 -5.29 -1.13
N SER A 17 14.75 -5.84 -0.02
CA SER A 17 15.51 -6.13 1.19
C SER A 17 16.16 -7.51 1.15
N PHE A 18 17.03 -7.81 2.11
CA PHE A 18 17.64 -9.12 2.31
C PHE A 18 17.09 -9.80 3.58
N PRO A 19 17.05 -11.13 3.64
CA PRO A 19 16.71 -11.87 4.86
C PRO A 19 17.52 -11.39 6.08
N LYS A 20 16.91 -11.44 7.26
CA LYS A 20 17.52 -10.88 8.48
C LYS A 20 17.98 -11.96 9.47
N THR A 21 17.46 -13.19 9.32
CA THR A 21 17.81 -14.34 10.13
C THR A 21 18.21 -15.54 9.26
N ILE A 22 18.84 -16.55 9.86
CA ILE A 22 19.22 -17.78 9.15
C ILE A 22 17.97 -18.51 8.66
N GLU A 23 16.96 -18.62 9.49
CA GLU A 23 15.69 -19.29 9.16
C GLU A 23 15.04 -18.62 7.95
N GLN A 24 14.98 -17.29 7.92
CA GLN A 24 14.47 -16.57 6.75
C GLN A 24 15.32 -16.78 5.49
N LEU A 25 16.63 -16.96 5.64
CA LEU A 25 17.51 -17.25 4.50
C LEU A 25 17.28 -18.68 4.01
N GLU A 26 17.15 -19.64 4.90
CA GLU A 26 16.84 -21.04 4.58
C GLU A 26 15.47 -21.16 3.88
N ASP A 27 14.43 -20.55 4.45
CA ASP A 27 13.10 -20.50 3.83
C ASP A 27 13.20 -19.95 2.40
N PHE A 28 13.96 -18.87 2.23
CA PHE A 28 14.15 -18.23 0.93
C PHE A 28 14.83 -19.15 -0.09
N ILE A 29 15.86 -19.89 0.35
CA ILE A 29 16.60 -20.84 -0.48
C ILE A 29 15.70 -21.99 -0.92
N TYR A 30 14.96 -22.58 0.02
CA TYR A 30 14.12 -23.75 -0.24
C TYR A 30 12.87 -23.44 -1.04
N GLU A 31 12.29 -22.24 -0.85
CA GLU A 31 11.05 -21.86 -1.51
C GLU A 31 11.24 -21.24 -2.89
N HIS A 32 12.26 -20.41 -3.04
CA HIS A 32 12.41 -19.60 -4.26
C HIS A 32 13.58 -20.03 -5.16
N GLY A 33 14.53 -20.77 -4.63
CA GLY A 33 15.69 -21.23 -5.41
C GLY A 33 16.59 -20.12 -5.98
N CYS A 34 16.21 -18.83 -5.79
CA CYS A 34 17.02 -17.68 -6.20
C CYS A 34 16.77 -16.47 -5.30
N TYR A 35 17.71 -15.54 -5.24
CA TYR A 35 17.57 -14.31 -4.50
C TYR A 35 16.69 -13.30 -5.25
N ASN A 36 15.84 -12.50 -4.53
CA ASN A 36 14.89 -11.57 -5.15
C ASN A 36 15.48 -10.65 -6.24
N VAL A 37 16.72 -10.18 -6.09
CA VAL A 37 17.39 -9.39 -7.13
C VAL A 37 17.69 -10.27 -8.35
N GLU A 38 18.14 -11.49 -8.10
CA GLU A 38 18.43 -12.47 -9.15
C GLU A 38 17.16 -12.89 -9.88
N ASP A 39 16.07 -13.05 -9.16
CA ASP A 39 14.74 -13.31 -9.73
C ASP A 39 14.33 -12.25 -10.74
N ILE A 40 14.41 -10.96 -10.37
CA ILE A 40 14.15 -9.85 -11.31
C ILE A 40 15.10 -9.89 -12.52
N LEU A 41 16.38 -10.23 -12.32
CA LEU A 41 17.34 -10.32 -13.42
C LEU A 41 17.00 -11.46 -14.39
N ASN A 42 16.55 -12.59 -13.86
CA ASN A 42 16.14 -13.74 -14.66
C ASN A 42 14.84 -13.47 -15.41
N GLU A 43 13.85 -12.91 -14.73
CA GLU A 43 12.54 -12.61 -15.30
C GLU A 43 12.58 -11.47 -16.34
N ALA A 44 13.57 -10.58 -16.26
CA ALA A 44 13.75 -9.53 -17.26
C ALA A 44 14.02 -10.09 -18.67
N ALA A 45 14.60 -11.29 -18.77
CA ALA A 45 14.76 -11.96 -20.08
C ALA A 45 13.40 -12.34 -20.69
N ASN A 46 12.38 -12.59 -19.85
CA ASN A 46 11.01 -12.89 -20.25
C ASN A 46 10.16 -11.61 -20.38
N GLY A 47 10.66 -10.47 -19.90
CA GLY A 47 9.96 -9.19 -19.88
C GLY A 47 8.76 -9.14 -18.92
N TYR A 48 8.67 -10.07 -17.96
CA TYR A 48 7.52 -10.27 -17.10
C TYR A 48 7.93 -10.80 -15.72
N THR A 49 7.21 -10.38 -14.67
CA THR A 49 7.32 -10.95 -13.32
C THR A 49 6.00 -10.73 -12.56
N ILE A 50 5.83 -11.44 -11.44
CA ILE A 50 4.78 -11.19 -10.44
C ILE A 50 5.47 -10.53 -9.24
N TRP A 51 5.01 -9.35 -8.84
CA TRP A 51 5.68 -8.60 -7.78
C TRP A 51 4.74 -7.86 -6.86
N THR A 52 5.22 -7.57 -5.64
CA THR A 52 4.46 -6.78 -4.67
C THR A 52 4.27 -5.34 -5.16
N VAL A 53 3.04 -4.89 -5.12
CA VAL A 53 2.64 -3.52 -5.52
C VAL A 53 1.76 -2.88 -4.45
N PRO A 54 1.61 -1.55 -4.44
CA PRO A 54 0.57 -0.90 -3.64
C PRO A 54 -0.82 -1.45 -3.99
N ARG A 55 -1.68 -1.60 -3.00
CA ARG A 55 -3.08 -2.03 -3.21
C ARG A 55 -3.84 -1.09 -4.17
N SER A 56 -3.43 0.17 -4.21
CA SER A 56 -4.00 1.21 -5.08
C SER A 56 -3.42 1.21 -6.49
N SER A 57 -2.48 0.32 -6.81
CA SER A 57 -1.91 0.26 -8.15
C SER A 57 -2.96 -0.07 -9.20
N VAL A 58 -2.76 0.49 -10.37
CA VAL A 58 -3.61 0.25 -11.55
C VAL A 58 -2.74 -0.19 -12.73
N VAL A 59 -3.35 -0.81 -13.71
CA VAL A 59 -2.66 -1.18 -14.96
C VAL A 59 -2.03 0.06 -15.58
N GLY A 60 -0.74 -0.04 -15.90
CA GLY A 60 0.06 1.06 -16.42
C GLY A 60 0.97 1.75 -15.40
N ASP A 61 0.76 1.54 -14.09
CA ASP A 61 1.64 2.10 -13.05
C ASP A 61 3.09 1.63 -13.22
N VAL A 62 4.02 2.53 -12.95
CA VAL A 62 5.46 2.29 -13.13
C VAL A 62 6.07 1.76 -11.84
N VAL A 63 6.80 0.67 -11.96
CA VAL A 63 7.56 0.05 -10.87
C VAL A 63 9.05 0.22 -11.13
N LEU A 64 9.79 0.76 -10.16
CA LEU A 64 11.25 0.83 -10.19
C LEU A 64 11.80 -0.10 -9.12
N TYR A 65 12.72 -0.98 -9.49
CA TYR A 65 13.32 -1.95 -8.58
C TYR A 65 14.63 -1.43 -8.03
N PHE A 66 14.70 -1.29 -6.72
CA PHE A 66 15.84 -0.75 -5.98
C PHE A 66 16.40 -1.80 -5.01
N HIS A 67 17.67 -2.13 -5.12
CA HIS A 67 18.31 -3.02 -4.16
C HIS A 67 18.70 -2.25 -2.90
N ALA A 68 18.14 -2.64 -1.76
CA ALA A 68 18.33 -1.94 -0.50
C ALA A 68 19.79 -1.74 -0.12
N LYS A 69 20.21 -0.50 0.14
CA LYS A 69 21.59 -0.20 0.61
C LYS A 69 21.93 -0.93 1.91
N THR A 70 20.93 -1.20 2.75
CA THR A 70 21.10 -1.91 4.03
C THR A 70 21.31 -3.41 3.88
N ALA A 71 21.06 -4.00 2.71
CA ALA A 71 21.19 -5.44 2.47
C ALA A 71 22.60 -5.96 2.83
N ILE A 72 23.66 -5.19 2.54
CA ILE A 72 25.05 -5.59 2.88
C ILE A 72 25.28 -5.83 4.37
N GLN A 73 24.57 -5.09 5.23
CA GLN A 73 24.70 -5.27 6.68
C GLN A 73 24.13 -6.62 7.12
N TRP A 74 23.02 -7.02 6.50
CA TRP A 74 22.39 -8.31 6.76
C TRP A 74 23.19 -9.46 6.17
N ILE A 75 23.69 -9.33 4.93
CA ILE A 75 24.60 -10.32 4.31
C ILE A 75 25.79 -10.57 5.25
N ARG A 76 26.48 -9.54 5.72
CA ARG A 76 27.63 -9.68 6.63
C ARG A 76 27.28 -10.31 7.97
N LYS A 77 26.13 -9.94 8.54
CA LYS A 77 25.65 -10.53 9.81
C LYS A 77 25.38 -12.03 9.63
N LEU A 78 24.71 -12.38 8.54
CA LEU A 78 24.37 -13.77 8.26
C LEU A 78 25.61 -14.61 7.92
N GLU A 79 26.59 -14.06 7.20
CA GLU A 79 27.88 -14.72 6.99
C GLU A 79 28.57 -15.04 8.30
N THR A 80 28.60 -14.08 9.25
CA THR A 80 29.16 -14.31 10.59
C THR A 80 28.35 -15.35 11.37
N ALA A 81 27.03 -15.28 11.34
CA ALA A 81 26.18 -16.24 12.01
C ALA A 81 26.35 -17.65 11.44
N THR A 82 26.34 -17.78 10.10
CA THR A 82 26.52 -19.06 9.40
C THR A 82 27.87 -19.70 9.71
N ASN A 83 28.94 -18.92 9.82
CA ASN A 83 30.25 -19.45 10.20
C ASN A 83 30.28 -20.08 11.59
N ASN A 84 29.40 -19.67 12.48
CA ASN A 84 29.25 -20.17 13.84
C ASN A 84 28.20 -21.28 13.99
N LEU A 85 27.51 -21.68 12.91
CA LEU A 85 26.48 -22.72 12.95
C LEU A 85 27.07 -24.12 13.17
N ASN A 86 26.25 -24.97 13.82
CA ASN A 86 26.55 -26.39 13.94
C ASN A 86 26.16 -27.10 12.64
N HIS A 87 27.10 -27.72 11.95
CA HIS A 87 26.92 -28.45 10.70
C HIS A 87 25.86 -29.57 10.72
N LYS A 88 25.42 -30.02 11.90
CA LYS A 88 24.41 -31.08 12.00
C LYS A 88 22.97 -30.60 11.82
N LEU A 89 22.72 -29.30 11.92
CA LEU A 89 21.38 -28.71 11.92
C LEU A 89 21.10 -27.88 10.66
N HIS A 90 22.15 -27.39 9.98
CA HIS A 90 22.03 -26.47 8.86
C HIS A 90 23.01 -26.85 7.74
N ASP A 91 22.59 -26.67 6.50
CA ASP A 91 23.47 -26.79 5.35
C ASP A 91 24.34 -25.52 5.23
N LYS A 92 25.42 -25.52 6.02
CA LYS A 92 26.31 -24.36 6.11
C LYS A 92 26.95 -23.99 4.77
N ASP A 93 27.31 -24.98 3.98
CA ASP A 93 28.01 -24.74 2.70
C ASP A 93 27.05 -24.12 1.69
N LEU A 94 25.82 -24.59 1.63
CA LEU A 94 24.76 -24.01 0.80
C LEU A 94 24.46 -22.56 1.22
N LEU A 95 24.33 -22.30 2.54
CA LEU A 95 24.09 -20.94 3.05
C LEU A 95 25.24 -20.00 2.70
N LEU A 96 26.49 -20.43 2.82
CA LEU A 96 27.66 -19.62 2.45
C LEU A 96 27.72 -19.33 0.95
N GLU A 97 27.41 -20.31 0.11
CA GLU A 97 27.32 -20.12 -1.34
C GLU A 97 26.29 -19.04 -1.69
N TRP A 98 25.10 -19.11 -1.10
CA TRP A 98 24.06 -18.13 -1.32
C TRP A 98 24.45 -16.71 -0.84
N LEU A 99 25.08 -16.61 0.30
CA LEU A 99 25.59 -15.34 0.82
C LEU A 99 26.69 -14.74 -0.08
N GLN A 100 27.55 -15.58 -0.66
CA GLN A 100 28.55 -15.14 -1.64
C GLN A 100 27.88 -14.62 -2.93
N ARG A 101 26.88 -15.33 -3.44
CA ARG A 101 26.08 -14.86 -4.61
C ARG A 101 25.40 -13.53 -4.30
N ALA A 102 24.73 -13.41 -3.16
CA ALA A 102 24.09 -12.18 -2.73
C ALA A 102 25.08 -11.02 -2.59
N ARG A 103 26.29 -11.26 -2.08
CA ARG A 103 27.37 -10.27 -1.99
C ARG A 103 27.83 -9.81 -3.37
N LYS A 104 27.95 -10.73 -4.33
CA LYS A 104 28.30 -10.41 -5.71
C LYS A 104 27.21 -9.53 -6.35
N LEU A 105 25.96 -9.90 -6.21
CA LEU A 105 24.82 -9.09 -6.71
C LEU A 105 24.78 -7.73 -6.02
N TYR A 106 25.04 -7.67 -4.71
CA TYR A 106 25.11 -6.40 -4.00
C TYR A 106 26.23 -5.49 -4.55
N SER A 107 27.38 -6.02 -4.92
CA SER A 107 28.47 -5.20 -5.49
C SER A 107 28.07 -4.53 -6.81
N LEU A 108 27.16 -5.12 -7.56
CA LEU A 108 26.65 -4.60 -8.83
C LEU A 108 25.46 -3.64 -8.64
N TYR A 109 24.51 -4.02 -7.79
CA TYR A 109 23.18 -3.39 -7.70
C TYR A 109 22.87 -2.75 -6.34
N GLY A 110 23.69 -2.98 -5.31
CA GLY A 110 23.43 -2.49 -3.95
C GLY A 110 23.34 -0.97 -3.87
N GLY A 111 22.21 -0.46 -3.34
CA GLY A 111 21.93 0.96 -3.26
C GLY A 111 21.57 1.59 -4.61
N LYS A 112 21.12 0.80 -5.59
CA LYS A 112 20.83 1.29 -6.95
C LYS A 112 19.45 0.87 -7.43
N ILE A 113 18.82 1.73 -8.24
CA ILE A 113 17.70 1.33 -9.11
C ILE A 113 18.31 0.60 -10.31
N PHE A 114 17.89 -0.64 -10.55
CA PHE A 114 18.52 -1.50 -11.57
C PHE A 114 17.54 -2.02 -12.63
N ALA A 115 16.22 -1.96 -12.36
CA ALA A 115 15.22 -2.39 -13.30
C ALA A 115 13.98 -1.51 -13.21
N ILE A 116 13.18 -1.49 -14.27
CA ILE A 116 11.87 -0.84 -14.36
C ILE A 116 10.87 -1.80 -14.97
N GLY A 117 9.60 -1.63 -14.62
CA GLY A 117 8.50 -2.43 -15.17
C GLY A 117 7.18 -1.68 -15.11
N ARG A 118 6.13 -2.28 -15.65
CA ARG A 118 4.79 -1.69 -15.71
C ARG A 118 3.75 -2.68 -15.21
N VAL A 119 2.94 -2.27 -14.24
CA VAL A 119 1.81 -3.08 -13.74
C VAL A 119 0.88 -3.43 -14.90
N SER A 120 0.53 -4.69 -15.04
CA SER A 120 -0.28 -5.20 -16.16
C SER A 120 -1.54 -5.93 -15.74
N SER A 121 -1.69 -6.27 -14.46
CA SER A 121 -2.92 -6.84 -13.92
C SER A 121 -3.47 -6.00 -12.76
N ARG A 122 -4.67 -6.32 -12.32
CA ARG A 122 -5.24 -5.78 -11.09
C ARG A 122 -4.46 -6.33 -9.90
N PRO A 123 -4.13 -5.50 -8.88
CA PRO A 123 -3.54 -5.99 -7.64
C PRO A 123 -4.46 -6.95 -6.91
N GLU A 124 -3.94 -8.09 -6.53
CA GLU A 124 -4.64 -9.13 -5.80
C GLU A 124 -3.86 -9.49 -4.53
N ARG A 125 -4.57 -9.90 -3.49
CA ARG A 125 -3.94 -10.38 -2.27
C ARG A 125 -3.67 -11.87 -2.44
N GLU A 126 -2.43 -12.28 -2.14
CA GLU A 126 -2.08 -13.67 -2.06
C GLU A 126 -2.60 -14.23 -0.72
N ASP A 127 -3.67 -14.99 -0.79
CA ASP A 127 -4.32 -15.63 0.36
C ASP A 127 -4.28 -17.16 0.22
N GLU A 128 -3.28 -17.74 -0.45
CA GLU A 128 -3.16 -19.19 -0.55
C GLU A 128 -3.12 -19.83 0.84
N VAL A 129 -4.22 -20.50 1.13
CA VAL A 129 -4.43 -21.25 2.36
C VAL A 129 -3.47 -22.43 2.37
N GLY A 130 -2.51 -22.43 3.25
CA GLY A 130 -1.65 -23.58 3.52
C GLY A 130 -0.16 -23.31 3.57
N PHE A 131 0.26 -22.12 3.21
CA PHE A 131 1.66 -21.74 3.33
C PHE A 131 1.80 -20.66 4.43
N GLU A 132 2.49 -20.99 5.50
CA GLU A 132 2.93 -20.03 6.51
C GLU A 132 4.07 -19.15 5.96
N HIS A 133 3.93 -18.67 4.73
CA HIS A 133 4.96 -17.87 4.08
C HIS A 133 4.94 -16.44 4.58
N HIS A 134 6.11 -15.89 4.79
CA HIS A 134 6.29 -14.46 5.09
C HIS A 134 5.85 -13.52 3.93
N TRP A 135 5.39 -14.09 2.82
CA TRP A 135 4.77 -13.42 1.67
C TRP A 135 3.25 -13.38 1.76
N SER A 136 2.62 -14.24 2.56
CA SER A 136 1.18 -14.29 2.69
C SER A 136 0.61 -12.95 3.16
N GLY A 137 -0.55 -12.59 2.63
CA GLY A 137 -1.19 -11.31 2.94
C GLY A 137 -0.61 -10.08 2.25
N ARG A 138 0.42 -10.21 1.40
CA ARG A 138 0.91 -9.13 0.55
C ARG A 138 0.04 -8.99 -0.70
N ILE A 139 0.13 -7.83 -1.33
CA ILE A 139 -0.58 -7.50 -2.56
C ILE A 139 0.38 -7.66 -3.73
N TYR A 140 -0.01 -8.46 -4.71
CA TYR A 140 0.77 -8.74 -5.92
C TYR A 140 0.02 -8.28 -7.16
N ALA A 141 0.77 -8.00 -8.20
CA ALA A 141 0.26 -7.84 -9.55
C ALA A 141 1.28 -8.36 -10.56
N ASP A 142 0.79 -8.68 -11.73
CA ASP A 142 1.65 -8.90 -12.88
C ASP A 142 2.34 -7.60 -13.25
N VAL A 143 3.65 -7.69 -13.51
CA VAL A 143 4.47 -6.59 -14.01
C VAL A 143 5.07 -7.03 -15.34
N LYS A 144 4.76 -6.34 -16.41
CA LYS A 144 5.28 -6.56 -17.76
C LYS A 144 6.23 -5.44 -18.19
N ASP A 145 6.78 -5.61 -19.40
CA ASP A 145 7.74 -4.69 -19.97
C ASP A 145 8.95 -4.47 -19.04
N LEU A 146 9.31 -5.55 -18.30
CA LEU A 146 10.44 -5.53 -17.38
C LEU A 146 11.73 -5.28 -18.14
N TYR A 147 12.45 -4.21 -17.78
CA TYR A 147 13.64 -3.75 -18.46
C TYR A 147 14.77 -3.50 -17.46
N LEU A 148 15.90 -4.13 -17.71
CA LEU A 148 17.12 -3.90 -16.91
C LEU A 148 17.83 -2.65 -17.40
N LEU A 149 18.19 -1.77 -16.47
CA LEU A 149 19.00 -0.61 -16.78
C LEU A 149 20.44 -1.03 -17.09
N GLU A 150 20.96 -0.67 -18.26
CA GLU A 150 22.35 -0.92 -18.65
C GLU A 150 23.31 -0.28 -17.64
N LYS A 151 22.95 0.91 -17.15
CA LYS A 151 23.65 1.64 -16.10
C LYS A 151 22.70 1.90 -14.93
N PRO A 152 22.72 1.04 -13.89
CA PRO A 152 21.93 1.25 -12.69
C PRO A 152 22.17 2.64 -12.06
N ILE A 153 21.13 3.23 -11.48
CA ILE A 153 21.16 4.57 -10.90
C ILE A 153 21.45 4.46 -9.40
N ASP A 154 22.57 4.99 -8.98
CA ASP A 154 22.98 4.96 -7.56
C ASP A 154 22.11 5.93 -6.72
N ILE A 155 21.82 5.54 -5.49
CA ILE A 155 21.03 6.37 -4.57
C ILE A 155 21.65 7.74 -4.35
N SER A 156 22.96 7.87 -4.40
CA SER A 156 23.66 9.16 -4.25
C SER A 156 23.30 10.17 -5.35
N GLU A 157 22.80 9.70 -6.49
CA GLU A 157 22.44 10.53 -7.63
C GLU A 157 21.01 11.08 -7.53
N PHE A 158 20.16 10.51 -6.68
CA PHE A 158 18.76 10.93 -6.55
C PHE A 158 18.29 11.17 -5.10
N ASN A 159 19.13 10.89 -4.09
CA ASN A 159 18.77 11.09 -2.68
C ASN A 159 18.57 12.56 -2.27
N SER A 160 18.97 13.50 -3.12
CA SER A 160 18.73 14.92 -2.90
C SER A 160 17.26 15.33 -3.12
N PHE A 161 16.52 14.55 -3.91
CA PHE A 161 15.12 14.84 -4.23
C PHE A 161 14.17 13.66 -3.97
N ILE A 162 14.66 12.40 -3.81
CA ILE A 162 13.86 11.25 -3.43
C ILE A 162 14.39 10.62 -2.15
N LEU A 163 13.54 10.55 -1.13
CA LEU A 163 13.84 9.82 0.09
C LEU A 163 13.26 8.40 0.02
N VAL A 164 14.12 7.42 -0.31
CA VAL A 164 13.71 6.00 -0.28
C VAL A 164 13.42 5.57 1.15
N SER A 165 12.22 5.06 1.39
CA SER A 165 11.81 4.60 2.73
C SER A 165 12.72 3.47 3.23
N ARG A 166 13.17 3.58 4.48
CA ARG A 166 13.92 2.50 5.16
C ARG A 166 13.01 1.50 5.86
N GLN A 167 11.75 1.87 6.10
CA GLN A 167 10.77 1.09 6.85
C GLN A 167 9.75 0.39 5.95
N SER A 168 9.52 0.92 4.75
CA SER A 168 8.59 0.38 3.78
C SER A 168 9.32 -0.27 2.61
N SER A 169 8.79 -1.39 2.14
CA SER A 169 9.24 -2.03 0.90
C SER A 169 8.84 -1.22 -0.35
N ILE A 170 7.93 -0.26 -0.23
CA ILE A 170 7.42 0.54 -1.33
C ILE A 170 7.53 2.03 -0.99
N THR A 171 8.12 2.81 -1.89
CA THR A 171 8.21 4.28 -1.81
C THR A 171 7.45 4.88 -2.98
N PRO A 172 6.30 5.56 -2.77
CA PRO A 172 5.60 6.26 -3.84
C PRO A 172 6.45 7.42 -4.35
N LEU A 173 6.36 7.68 -5.66
CA LEU A 173 7.05 8.79 -6.31
C LEU A 173 6.04 9.86 -6.71
N PRO A 174 6.15 11.09 -6.17
CA PRO A 174 5.42 12.24 -6.69
C PRO A 174 5.86 12.59 -8.12
N SER A 175 5.02 13.32 -8.84
CA SER A 175 5.22 13.61 -10.26
C SER A 175 6.56 14.33 -10.54
N LYS A 176 6.89 15.33 -9.73
CA LYS A 176 8.12 16.10 -9.91
C LYS A 176 9.36 15.21 -9.76
N GLU A 177 9.41 14.44 -8.68
CA GLU A 177 10.51 13.53 -8.36
C GLU A 177 10.64 12.42 -9.41
N PHE A 178 9.51 11.93 -9.93
CA PHE A 178 9.54 10.96 -11.02
C PHE A 178 10.09 11.55 -12.31
N GLU A 179 9.69 12.77 -12.70
CA GLU A 179 10.21 13.42 -13.91
C GLU A 179 11.73 13.71 -13.80
N GLU A 180 12.21 14.12 -12.63
CA GLU A 180 13.64 14.28 -12.40
C GLU A 180 14.39 12.94 -12.50
N LEU A 181 13.85 11.88 -11.87
CA LEU A 181 14.43 10.53 -11.94
C LEU A 181 14.39 9.95 -13.35
N LYS A 182 13.27 10.13 -14.05
CA LYS A 182 13.11 9.72 -15.46
C LYS A 182 14.15 10.37 -16.36
N SER A 183 14.39 11.67 -16.17
CA SER A 183 15.40 12.42 -16.90
C SER A 183 16.82 11.89 -16.62
N LEU A 184 17.14 11.57 -15.36
CA LEU A 184 18.40 10.97 -14.95
C LEU A 184 18.60 9.58 -15.58
N ILE A 185 17.55 8.74 -15.52
CA ILE A 185 17.56 7.40 -16.13
C ILE A 185 17.82 7.51 -17.64
N LYS A 186 17.09 8.40 -18.34
CA LYS A 186 17.27 8.61 -19.80
C LYS A 186 18.68 9.01 -20.19
N VAL A 187 19.29 9.93 -19.44
CA VAL A 187 20.65 10.39 -19.70
C VAL A 187 21.66 9.23 -19.60
N LYS A 188 21.50 8.36 -18.63
CA LYS A 188 22.40 7.23 -18.41
C LYS A 188 22.08 6.01 -19.26
N ASN A 189 20.82 5.83 -19.62
CA ASN A 189 20.30 4.71 -20.39
C ASN A 189 19.53 5.23 -21.61
N PRO A 190 20.25 5.62 -22.69
CA PRO A 190 19.61 6.20 -23.89
C PRO A 190 18.59 5.27 -24.54
N ASN A 191 18.76 3.95 -24.37
CA ASN A 191 17.91 2.90 -24.94
C ASN A 191 16.71 2.53 -24.04
N VAL A 192 16.49 3.27 -22.94
CA VAL A 192 15.33 3.01 -22.07
C VAL A 192 14.03 3.03 -22.87
N PRO A 193 13.07 2.10 -22.62
CA PRO A 193 11.87 1.97 -23.43
C PRO A 193 11.04 3.24 -23.55
N ILE A 194 10.48 3.47 -24.72
CA ILE A 194 9.66 4.65 -25.03
C ILE A 194 8.47 4.75 -24.07
N TRP A 195 7.81 3.64 -23.74
CA TRP A 195 6.69 3.64 -22.80
C TRP A 195 7.04 4.27 -21.44
N PHE A 196 8.29 4.06 -20.98
CA PHE A 196 8.75 4.67 -19.73
C PHE A 196 8.93 6.18 -19.86
N LEU A 197 9.50 6.62 -20.99
CA LEU A 197 9.70 8.05 -21.26
C LEU A 197 8.39 8.81 -21.45
N GLU A 198 7.39 8.16 -22.03
CA GLU A 198 6.06 8.73 -22.28
C GLU A 198 5.14 8.63 -21.05
N SER A 199 5.50 7.83 -20.05
CA SER A 199 4.73 7.72 -18.82
C SER A 199 4.63 9.09 -18.13
N LYS A 200 3.41 9.56 -17.93
CA LYS A 200 3.10 10.79 -17.20
C LYS A 200 2.50 10.39 -15.87
N ILE A 201 3.14 10.80 -14.80
CA ILE A 201 2.55 10.65 -13.47
C ILE A 201 1.60 11.80 -13.26
N GLY A 202 0.40 11.48 -12.83
CA GLY A 202 -0.55 12.48 -12.40
C GLY A 202 0.09 13.29 -11.28
N ASP A 203 0.10 14.61 -11.45
CA ASP A 203 0.48 15.48 -10.36
C ASP A 203 -0.35 15.07 -9.16
N ASN A 204 0.28 14.41 -8.21
CA ASN A 204 -0.26 14.26 -6.87
C ASN A 204 -0.27 15.67 -6.24
N LYS A 205 -1.08 16.57 -6.80
CA LYS A 205 -1.42 17.85 -6.17
C LYS A 205 -2.17 17.65 -4.86
N LEU A 206 -2.01 16.46 -4.28
CA LEU A 206 -2.56 16.11 -2.97
C LEU A 206 -2.12 17.10 -1.88
N SER A 207 -0.94 17.73 -2.03
CA SER A 207 -0.49 18.77 -1.11
C SER A 207 -1.17 20.13 -1.28
N LYS A 208 -1.91 20.34 -2.38
CA LYS A 208 -2.60 21.59 -2.72
C LYS A 208 -4.03 21.38 -3.22
N VAL A 209 -4.65 20.24 -2.92
CA VAL A 209 -6.05 20.07 -3.25
C VAL A 209 -6.82 21.12 -2.47
N ASN A 210 -7.24 22.13 -3.17
CA ASN A 210 -8.18 23.08 -2.65
C ASN A 210 -9.45 22.31 -2.31
N HIS A 211 -9.77 22.17 -1.02
CA HIS A 211 -10.92 21.41 -0.55
C HIS A 211 -12.27 21.85 -1.19
N ASN A 212 -12.24 22.88 -2.01
CA ASN A 212 -13.38 23.34 -2.77
C ASN A 212 -13.59 22.58 -4.10
N ASN A 213 -12.66 21.79 -4.56
CA ASN A 213 -12.77 21.08 -5.85
C ASN A 213 -12.89 19.56 -5.65
N PHE A 214 -13.93 19.16 -4.90
CA PHE A 214 -14.25 17.78 -4.59
C PHE A 214 -14.41 16.91 -5.86
N LEU A 215 -14.91 17.49 -6.97
CA LEU A 215 -15.09 16.78 -8.23
C LEU A 215 -13.77 16.34 -8.89
N GLU A 216 -12.70 17.11 -8.75
CA GLU A 216 -11.38 16.70 -9.23
C GLU A 216 -10.78 15.56 -8.41
N ILE A 217 -11.09 15.54 -7.09
CA ILE A 217 -10.65 14.47 -6.19
C ILE A 217 -11.44 13.19 -6.46
N THR A 218 -12.73 13.31 -6.80
CA THR A 218 -13.69 12.20 -6.75
C THR A 218 -13.41 11.09 -7.75
N ASN A 219 -13.11 11.37 -8.99
CA ASN A 219 -13.10 10.32 -10.01
C ASN A 219 -11.69 9.86 -10.42
N PHE A 220 -10.70 10.71 -10.27
CA PHE A 220 -9.37 10.43 -10.77
C PHE A 220 -8.37 10.04 -9.68
N TYR A 221 -8.34 10.77 -8.56
CA TYR A 221 -7.33 10.57 -7.52
C TYR A 221 -7.74 9.54 -6.48
N ARG A 222 -9.03 9.39 -6.19
CA ARG A 222 -9.55 8.50 -5.15
C ARG A 222 -9.04 7.05 -5.28
N LYS A 223 -9.07 6.49 -6.47
CA LYS A 223 -8.64 5.11 -6.75
C LYS A 223 -7.13 4.93 -6.77
N ARG A 224 -6.37 6.01 -6.57
CA ARG A 224 -4.91 6.05 -6.67
C ARG A 224 -4.21 6.42 -5.38
N PHE A 225 -4.92 6.54 -4.28
CA PHE A 225 -4.27 6.77 -2.99
C PHE A 225 -3.41 5.57 -2.62
N PRO A 226 -2.08 5.75 -2.38
CA PRO A 226 -1.18 4.65 -2.10
C PRO A 226 -1.40 4.04 -0.72
N LEU A 227 -1.97 4.80 0.21
CA LEU A 227 -2.19 4.41 1.59
C LEU A 227 -3.59 4.81 2.05
N GLU A 228 -4.18 4.01 2.93
CA GLU A 228 -5.48 4.28 3.54
C GLU A 228 -5.53 5.65 4.25
N ILE A 229 -4.44 6.03 4.92
CA ILE A 229 -4.35 7.35 5.56
C ILE A 229 -4.43 8.51 4.56
N ASN A 230 -3.93 8.33 3.33
CA ASN A 230 -4.05 9.33 2.28
C ASN A 230 -5.49 9.45 1.80
N PHE A 231 -6.15 8.32 1.53
CA PHE A 231 -7.56 8.29 1.17
C PHE A 231 -8.43 8.93 2.27
N ARG A 232 -8.19 8.57 3.54
CA ARG A 232 -8.88 9.15 4.68
C ARG A 232 -8.68 10.67 4.74
N SER A 233 -7.43 11.15 4.70
CA SER A 233 -7.13 12.57 4.91
C SER A 233 -7.60 13.47 3.78
N TYR A 234 -7.56 13.01 2.54
CA TYR A 234 -7.87 13.86 1.38
C TYR A 234 -9.30 13.71 0.89
N TYR A 235 -9.88 12.52 1.01
CA TYR A 235 -11.21 12.24 0.52
C TYR A 235 -12.24 12.10 1.64
N VAL A 236 -12.03 11.16 2.57
CA VAL A 236 -13.01 10.80 3.59
C VAL A 236 -13.25 11.96 4.55
N ASP A 237 -12.22 12.68 4.96
CA ASP A 237 -12.38 13.86 5.82
C ASP A 237 -13.22 14.95 5.17
N TYR A 238 -13.07 15.16 3.87
CA TYR A 238 -13.92 16.10 3.14
C TYR A 238 -15.35 15.60 3.05
N PHE A 239 -15.54 14.33 2.75
CA PHE A 239 -16.85 13.66 2.73
C PHE A 239 -17.55 13.82 4.07
N LEU A 240 -16.88 13.50 5.18
CA LEU A 240 -17.44 13.61 6.52
C LEU A 240 -17.70 15.06 6.94
N LYS A 241 -16.81 16.01 6.62
CA LYS A 241 -17.05 17.44 6.88
C LYS A 241 -18.25 17.99 6.13
N THR A 242 -18.56 17.44 4.97
CA THR A 242 -19.76 17.80 4.22
C THR A 242 -21.03 17.33 4.93
N LEU A 243 -20.98 16.18 5.62
CA LEU A 243 -22.11 15.61 6.36
C LEU A 243 -22.32 16.26 7.74
N SER A 244 -21.25 16.42 8.51
CA SER A 244 -21.33 16.76 9.95
C SER A 244 -20.68 18.11 10.31
N GLY A 245 -20.20 18.87 9.33
CA GLY A 245 -19.53 20.13 9.59
C GLY A 245 -18.21 19.94 10.36
N LYS A 246 -18.15 20.42 11.62
CA LYS A 246 -16.94 20.37 12.45
C LYS A 246 -16.85 19.13 13.36
N ASN A 247 -17.91 18.38 13.54
CA ASN A 247 -18.01 17.28 14.50
C ASN A 247 -17.53 15.96 13.88
N VAL A 248 -16.25 15.89 13.51
CA VAL A 248 -15.60 14.69 13.00
C VAL A 248 -14.38 14.39 13.88
N TYR A 249 -14.36 13.21 14.48
CA TYR A 249 -13.30 12.73 15.37
C TYR A 249 -12.57 11.57 14.70
N ARG A 250 -11.25 11.50 14.89
CA ARG A 250 -10.39 10.52 14.25
C ARG A 250 -9.73 9.59 15.25
N GLU A 251 -9.37 8.37 14.82
CA GLU A 251 -8.61 7.38 15.60
C GLU A 251 -9.21 7.17 17.00
N CYS A 252 -10.55 7.05 17.05
CA CYS A 252 -11.28 6.94 18.32
C CYS A 252 -11.12 5.55 18.93
N ARG A 253 -10.75 5.49 20.19
CA ARG A 253 -10.55 4.22 20.90
C ARG A 253 -11.88 3.67 21.41
N CYS A 254 -12.19 2.45 20.99
CA CYS A 254 -13.32 1.68 21.47
C CYS A 254 -12.96 0.88 22.72
N HIS A 255 -13.79 0.92 23.75
CA HIS A 255 -13.54 0.27 25.02
C HIS A 255 -14.75 -0.55 25.48
N THR A 256 -14.46 -1.67 26.17
CA THR A 256 -15.34 -2.31 27.14
C THR A 256 -14.82 -2.03 28.54
N GLN A 257 -15.60 -2.34 29.60
CA GLN A 257 -15.14 -2.16 30.99
C GLN A 257 -13.85 -2.92 31.31
N LYS A 258 -13.48 -3.92 30.53
CA LYS A 258 -12.36 -4.83 30.82
C LYS A 258 -11.14 -4.63 29.93
N THR A 259 -11.30 -4.16 28.69
CA THR A 259 -10.18 -4.05 27.72
C THR A 259 -10.42 -2.97 26.67
N PRO A 260 -9.35 -2.26 26.24
CA PRO A 260 -9.43 -1.53 24.98
C PRO A 260 -9.61 -2.53 23.84
N LEU A 261 -10.66 -2.36 23.01
CA LEU A 261 -10.97 -3.30 21.94
C LEU A 261 -10.18 -3.01 20.68
N ALA A 262 -10.36 -1.81 20.13
CA ALA A 262 -9.78 -1.44 18.87
C ALA A 262 -9.90 0.08 18.67
N ARG A 263 -9.34 0.60 17.55
CA ARG A 263 -9.56 1.97 17.12
C ARG A 263 -10.43 1.97 15.88
N VAL A 264 -11.50 2.76 15.91
CA VAL A 264 -12.30 3.07 14.73
C VAL A 264 -11.73 4.32 14.06
N ASP A 265 -11.66 4.34 12.75
CA ASP A 265 -11.03 5.42 11.99
C ASP A 265 -11.69 6.78 12.24
N ASN A 266 -13.02 6.84 12.22
CA ASN A 266 -13.75 8.06 12.43
C ASN A 266 -15.03 7.85 13.25
N VAL A 267 -15.36 8.88 14.06
CA VAL A 267 -16.70 9.10 14.62
C VAL A 267 -17.19 10.44 14.11
N PHE A 268 -18.40 10.52 13.60
CA PHE A 268 -18.98 11.76 13.10
C PHE A 268 -20.45 11.90 13.51
N GLU A 269 -20.91 13.14 13.58
CA GLU A 269 -22.31 13.41 13.90
C GLU A 269 -23.12 13.59 12.62
N PHE A 270 -24.19 12.81 12.48
CA PHE A 270 -25.10 12.89 11.35
C PHE A 270 -26.53 12.58 11.77
N ALA A 271 -27.48 13.41 11.34
CA ALA A 271 -28.90 13.31 11.71
C ALA A 271 -29.11 13.24 13.24
N GLY A 272 -28.30 13.97 14.03
CA GLY A 272 -28.38 14.01 15.48
C GLY A 272 -27.84 12.80 16.22
N LYS A 273 -27.19 11.88 15.51
CA LYS A 273 -26.55 10.69 16.06
C LYS A 273 -25.02 10.70 15.81
N LYS A 274 -24.27 10.12 16.74
CA LYS A 274 -22.84 9.83 16.53
C LYS A 274 -22.70 8.48 15.87
N ILE A 275 -22.11 8.46 14.68
CA ILE A 275 -22.00 7.30 13.80
C ILE A 275 -20.53 6.93 13.62
N LEU A 276 -20.23 5.65 13.65
CA LEU A 276 -18.91 5.09 13.39
C LEU A 276 -18.68 4.91 11.90
N LEU A 277 -17.46 5.17 11.45
CA LEU A 277 -17.04 4.92 10.09
C LEU A 277 -15.66 4.30 10.07
N GLU A 278 -15.52 3.22 9.35
CA GLU A 278 -14.26 2.54 9.04
C GLU A 278 -13.84 2.85 7.60
N VAL A 279 -12.57 3.08 7.39
CA VAL A 279 -11.98 3.39 6.09
C VAL A 279 -11.17 2.21 5.61
N LYS A 280 -11.29 1.85 4.34
CA LYS A 280 -10.48 0.84 3.69
C LYS A 280 -10.08 1.31 2.28
N LEU A 281 -8.95 0.85 1.77
CA LEU A 281 -8.64 1.07 0.35
C LEU A 281 -9.44 0.14 -0.55
N ASN A 282 -9.67 -1.08 -0.09
CA ASN A 282 -10.47 -2.08 -0.80
C ASN A 282 -11.05 -3.06 0.22
N ILE A 283 -12.33 -3.39 0.08
CA ILE A 283 -13.00 -4.40 0.90
C ILE A 283 -12.80 -5.77 0.23
N ALA A 284 -11.59 -6.34 0.35
CA ALA A 284 -11.28 -7.63 -0.26
C ALA A 284 -11.64 -8.84 0.63
N LEU A 285 -11.65 -8.67 1.96
CA LEU A 285 -11.91 -9.73 2.93
C LEU A 285 -13.06 -9.36 3.87
N GLU A 286 -14.28 -9.63 3.41
CA GLU A 286 -15.49 -9.30 4.15
C GLU A 286 -15.54 -9.94 5.56
N LYS A 287 -15.02 -11.15 5.74
CA LYS A 287 -15.06 -11.86 7.02
C LYS A 287 -14.21 -11.19 8.12
N ASP A 288 -12.98 -10.81 7.81
CA ASP A 288 -12.10 -10.15 8.79
C ASP A 288 -12.62 -8.77 9.13
N LEU A 289 -13.10 -8.05 8.13
CA LEU A 289 -13.72 -6.75 8.32
C LEU A 289 -14.97 -6.87 9.21
N ILE A 290 -15.85 -7.81 8.96
CA ILE A 290 -17.05 -8.03 9.79
C ILE A 290 -16.68 -8.30 11.25
N SER A 291 -15.63 -9.09 11.49
CA SER A 291 -15.14 -9.35 12.85
C SER A 291 -14.67 -8.07 13.54
N GLN A 292 -13.96 -7.20 12.81
CA GLN A 292 -13.51 -5.90 13.29
C GLN A 292 -14.70 -4.96 13.59
N LEU A 293 -15.67 -4.87 12.67
CA LEU A 293 -16.87 -4.03 12.84
C LEU A 293 -17.71 -4.44 14.04
N LYS A 294 -17.82 -5.75 14.31
CA LYS A 294 -18.48 -6.25 15.51
C LYS A 294 -17.85 -5.73 16.81
N GLN A 295 -16.52 -5.69 16.86
CA GLN A 295 -15.81 -5.18 18.04
C GLN A 295 -16.16 -3.71 18.31
N TYR A 296 -16.23 -2.88 17.27
CA TYR A 296 -16.59 -1.46 17.42
C TYR A 296 -18.01 -1.26 17.94
N ILE A 297 -18.98 -1.95 17.36
CA ILE A 297 -20.39 -1.84 17.76
C ILE A 297 -20.65 -2.37 19.18
N CYS A 298 -19.88 -3.38 19.60
CA CYS A 298 -19.97 -3.93 20.95
C CYS A 298 -19.28 -3.05 22.01
N ALA A 299 -18.64 -1.94 21.64
CA ALA A 299 -18.03 -1.05 22.60
C ALA A 299 -19.06 -0.46 23.57
N GLU A 300 -18.68 -0.32 24.83
CA GLU A 300 -19.51 0.32 25.85
C GLU A 300 -19.38 1.84 25.78
N TYR A 301 -18.16 2.31 25.51
CA TYR A 301 -17.88 3.71 25.31
C TYR A 301 -16.72 3.90 24.29
N ILE A 302 -16.64 5.09 23.75
CA ILE A 302 -15.62 5.50 22.77
C ILE A 302 -14.95 6.77 23.28
N CYS A 303 -13.62 6.77 23.31
CA CYS A 303 -12.82 7.97 23.58
C CYS A 303 -12.64 8.74 22.26
N LEU A 304 -13.16 9.96 22.21
CA LEU A 304 -13.09 10.83 21.02
C LEU A 304 -11.73 11.53 20.85
N SER A 305 -10.95 11.61 21.92
CA SER A 305 -9.58 12.15 21.91
C SER A 305 -8.73 11.38 22.93
N ASP A 306 -7.42 11.62 22.93
CA ASP A 306 -6.54 11.07 23.97
C ASP A 306 -6.77 11.71 25.36
N GLU A 307 -7.72 12.65 25.49
CA GLU A 307 -8.09 13.27 26.76
C GLU A 307 -9.10 12.39 27.53
N PRO A 308 -8.81 12.06 28.79
CA PRO A 308 -9.59 11.06 29.56
C PRO A 308 -11.04 11.42 29.83
N ASN A 309 -11.47 12.66 29.57
CA ASN A 309 -12.82 13.14 29.85
C ASN A 309 -13.73 13.26 28.62
N ASN A 310 -13.25 12.83 27.44
CA ASN A 310 -14.00 12.98 26.19
C ASN A 310 -14.58 11.64 25.70
N ASN A 311 -15.23 10.94 26.63
CA ASN A 311 -15.85 9.65 26.37
C ASN A 311 -17.32 9.82 25.96
N ILE A 312 -17.74 9.06 24.95
CA ILE A 312 -19.13 8.95 24.55
C ILE A 312 -19.63 7.52 24.78
N THR A 313 -20.83 7.42 25.36
CA THR A 313 -21.58 6.17 25.51
C THR A 313 -22.78 6.12 24.57
N ASP A 314 -23.24 7.30 24.14
CA ASP A 314 -24.37 7.46 23.21
C ASP A 314 -23.84 7.60 21.77
N PHE A 315 -23.83 6.47 21.05
CA PHE A 315 -23.51 6.38 19.63
C PHE A 315 -24.36 5.30 18.99
N GLU A 316 -24.47 5.33 17.65
CA GLU A 316 -25.28 4.38 16.90
C GLU A 316 -24.68 2.97 16.98
N LYS A 317 -25.47 2.01 17.49
CA LYS A 317 -25.07 0.61 17.70
C LYS A 317 -25.77 -0.38 16.77
N GLU A 318 -26.76 0.06 16.03
CA GLU A 318 -27.48 -0.81 15.10
C GLU A 318 -26.76 -0.94 13.77
N PHE A 319 -26.04 0.11 13.40
CA PHE A 319 -25.25 0.12 12.17
C PHE A 319 -24.03 1.04 12.26
N MET A 320 -23.09 0.85 11.36
CA MET A 320 -22.00 1.77 11.07
C MET A 320 -21.73 1.81 9.58
N PHE A 321 -20.96 2.79 9.14
CA PHE A 321 -20.54 2.88 7.75
C PHE A 321 -19.13 2.39 7.53
N VAL A 322 -18.90 1.87 6.33
CA VAL A 322 -17.58 1.56 5.80
C VAL A 322 -17.45 2.27 4.48
N ILE A 323 -16.31 2.88 4.23
CA ILE A 323 -16.01 3.55 2.98
C ILE A 323 -14.70 3.01 2.39
N ASP A 324 -14.73 2.61 1.13
CA ASP A 324 -13.53 2.32 0.37
C ASP A 324 -13.40 3.27 -0.83
N VAL A 325 -12.34 3.12 -1.62
CA VAL A 325 -12.10 4.00 -2.77
C VAL A 325 -13.16 3.87 -3.88
N TYR A 326 -14.08 2.95 -3.79
CA TYR A 326 -15.12 2.70 -4.78
C TYR A 326 -16.51 3.05 -4.28
N SER A 327 -16.84 2.71 -3.02
CA SER A 327 -18.21 2.68 -2.55
C SER A 327 -18.34 3.01 -1.06
N VAL A 328 -19.56 3.35 -0.66
CA VAL A 328 -19.95 3.41 0.74
C VAL A 328 -20.83 2.22 1.04
N TYR A 329 -20.62 1.63 2.20
CA TYR A 329 -21.33 0.46 2.70
C TYR A 329 -21.94 0.75 4.06
N LYS A 330 -23.04 0.06 4.36
CA LYS A 330 -23.66 0.01 5.67
C LYS A 330 -23.48 -1.37 6.26
N TYR A 331 -22.91 -1.45 7.44
CA TYR A 331 -22.89 -2.65 8.25
C TYR A 331 -24.11 -2.66 9.18
N ASP A 332 -24.97 -3.67 9.05
CA ASP A 332 -26.13 -3.92 9.90
C ASP A 332 -25.69 -4.87 11.02
N ALA A 333 -25.71 -4.39 12.27
CA ALA A 333 -25.26 -5.16 13.43
C ALA A 333 -26.16 -6.38 13.72
N LYS A 334 -27.47 -6.26 13.51
CA LYS A 334 -28.43 -7.35 13.74
C LYS A 334 -28.27 -8.48 12.72
N LYS A 335 -28.10 -8.11 11.45
CA LYS A 335 -27.91 -9.09 10.36
C LYS A 335 -26.47 -9.54 10.19
N GLN A 336 -25.54 -8.85 10.85
CA GLN A 336 -24.07 -9.04 10.70
C GLN A 336 -23.63 -9.03 9.22
N LYS A 337 -24.21 -8.12 8.45
CA LYS A 337 -24.03 -8.05 7.01
C LYS A 337 -23.59 -6.66 6.57
N LEU A 338 -22.59 -6.63 5.71
CA LEU A 338 -22.16 -5.44 4.99
C LEU A 338 -22.96 -5.33 3.69
N THR A 339 -23.55 -4.19 3.44
CA THR A 339 -24.35 -3.95 2.23
C THR A 339 -23.88 -2.67 1.56
N LYS A 340 -23.52 -2.75 0.29
CA LYS A 340 -23.19 -1.57 -0.50
C LYS A 340 -24.41 -0.67 -0.63
N ILE A 341 -24.26 0.62 -0.35
CA ILE A 341 -25.35 1.60 -0.41
C ILE A 341 -25.28 2.50 -1.64
N PHE A 342 -24.08 2.90 -2.07
CA PHE A 342 -23.88 3.59 -3.35
C PHE A 342 -22.42 3.57 -3.77
N ASP A 343 -22.18 3.80 -5.05
CA ASP A 343 -20.84 3.98 -5.59
C ASP A 343 -20.40 5.44 -5.51
N LEU A 344 -19.16 5.67 -5.12
CA LEU A 344 -18.62 7.03 -5.01
C LEU A 344 -18.53 7.75 -6.37
N ASP A 345 -18.50 7.01 -7.48
CA ASP A 345 -18.58 7.57 -8.84
C ASP A 345 -19.93 8.26 -9.14
N GLU A 346 -20.97 7.97 -8.35
CA GLU A 346 -22.28 8.61 -8.45
C GLU A 346 -22.32 10.01 -7.80
N ILE A 347 -21.30 10.36 -7.00
CA ILE A 347 -21.22 11.65 -6.31
C ILE A 347 -20.67 12.71 -7.27
N LYS A 348 -21.51 13.67 -7.62
CA LYS A 348 -21.15 14.81 -8.49
C LYS A 348 -21.15 16.15 -7.75
N SER A 349 -21.73 16.19 -6.56
CA SER A 349 -21.85 17.42 -5.76
C SER A 349 -21.87 17.10 -4.26
N LYS A 350 -21.68 18.14 -3.43
CA LYS A 350 -21.87 18.05 -1.97
C LYS A 350 -23.29 17.63 -1.60
N THR A 351 -24.27 18.09 -2.34
CA THR A 351 -25.69 17.76 -2.13
C THR A 351 -25.94 16.28 -2.34
N ASP A 352 -25.25 15.64 -3.29
CA ASP A 352 -25.40 14.20 -3.53
C ASP A 352 -24.96 13.38 -2.33
N ILE A 353 -23.86 13.79 -1.66
CA ILE A 353 -23.37 13.13 -0.44
C ILE A 353 -24.47 13.14 0.62
N ILE A 354 -25.01 14.32 0.91
CA ILE A 354 -26.05 14.51 1.93
C ILE A 354 -27.29 13.69 1.58
N THR A 355 -27.78 13.84 0.35
CA THR A 355 -29.02 13.17 -0.10
C THR A 355 -28.88 11.66 -0.09
N LYS A 356 -27.74 11.12 -0.53
CA LYS A 356 -27.52 9.67 -0.52
C LYS A 356 -27.38 9.13 0.90
N MET A 357 -26.64 9.79 1.76
CA MET A 357 -26.46 9.35 3.15
C MET A 357 -27.76 9.41 3.95
N GLN A 358 -28.60 10.45 3.76
CA GLN A 358 -29.89 10.58 4.45
C GLN A 358 -30.85 9.43 4.19
N ARG A 359 -30.74 8.73 3.09
CA ARG A 359 -31.58 7.55 2.78
C ARG A 359 -31.26 6.33 3.63
N TYR A 360 -30.12 6.34 4.30
CA TYR A 360 -29.60 5.16 5.02
C TYR A 360 -29.28 5.42 6.50
N SER A 361 -29.53 6.67 6.97
CA SER A 361 -29.40 7.07 8.38
C SER A 361 -30.60 6.66 9.23
#